data_ddc30a661d4ce03888d00d4592725e6c
#
_entry.id   ddc30a661d4ce03888d00d4592725e6c
#
_cell.length_a   1.000
_cell.length_b   1.000
_cell.length_c   1.000
_cell.angle_alpha   90.00
_cell.angle_beta   90.00
_cell.angle_gamma   90.00
#
_symmetry.space_group_name_H-M   'P 1'
#
loop_
_entity.id
_entity.type
_entity.pdbx_description
1 polymer ?
#
loop_
_entity_poly.entity_id
_entity_poly.type
_entity_poly.pdbx_seq_one_letter_code
_entity_poly.pdbx_strand_id
1 'polypeptide(L)'
;EIVSSDTCRGIVSNNENDQTSSGDAFELFHFILSMRLKNGLLTVADATNVQADARKKLLDIARSFHVLPVAIVFDMPQELCENRNAARTDRTRSAHVIRRQMHDLKRSLRNLKKEGFKKLYVFKSEDEVDAVTSIVREKLYNDKTELHGPFDIIGDVHGCYEELVALLQKLHYAIEPTAD
;
A
#
# COMPACT_ATOMS: atom_id res chain seq x y z
N GLU A 1 -1.41 -11.03 6.18
CA GLU A 1 -1.09 -10.66 7.57
C GLU A 1 -1.29 -9.17 7.80
N ILE A 2 -1.86 -8.83 8.94
CA ILE A 2 -1.96 -7.46 9.44
C ILE A 2 -0.82 -7.24 10.43
N VAL A 3 -0.01 -6.24 10.19
CA VAL A 3 1.02 -5.76 11.11
C VAL A 3 0.51 -4.46 11.71
N SER A 4 0.25 -4.45 13.02
CA SER A 4 -0.28 -3.30 13.74
C SER A 4 0.81 -2.59 14.53
N SER A 5 0.82 -1.26 14.47
CA SER A 5 1.72 -0.43 15.28
C SER A 5 1.43 -0.53 16.78
N ASP A 6 0.17 -0.80 17.15
CA ASP A 6 -0.22 -0.99 18.55
C ASP A 6 0.31 -2.33 19.08
N THR A 7 0.16 -3.41 18.28
CA THR A 7 0.76 -4.73 18.62
C THR A 7 2.27 -4.64 18.75
N CYS A 8 2.94 -3.94 17.84
CA CYS A 8 4.39 -3.70 17.95
C CYS A 8 4.74 -2.97 19.25
N ARG A 9 3.91 -2.00 19.68
CA ARG A 9 4.12 -1.32 20.97
C ARG A 9 3.96 -2.28 22.14
N GLY A 10 2.96 -3.15 22.10
CA GLY A 10 2.81 -4.22 23.10
C GLY A 10 4.01 -5.13 23.19
N ILE A 11 4.62 -5.48 22.06
CA ILE A 11 5.84 -6.32 22.03
C ILE A 11 7.03 -5.62 22.69
N VAL A 12 7.26 -4.34 22.42
CA VAL A 12 8.45 -3.62 22.94
C VAL A 12 8.30 -3.14 24.37
N SER A 13 7.05 -2.94 24.88
CA SER A 13 6.81 -2.35 26.20
C SER A 13 5.91 -3.19 27.11
N ASN A 14 5.42 -4.34 26.67
CA ASN A 14 4.38 -5.13 27.32
C ASN A 14 3.05 -4.36 27.55
N ASN A 15 2.88 -3.23 26.86
CA ASN A 15 1.70 -2.38 26.98
C ASN A 15 1.42 -1.63 25.68
N GLU A 16 0.36 -1.99 24.95
CA GLU A 16 -0.05 -1.33 23.72
C GLU A 16 -0.41 0.14 23.88
N ASN A 17 -0.67 0.59 25.11
CA ASN A 17 -1.04 1.97 25.42
C ASN A 17 0.15 2.85 25.81
N ASP A 18 1.34 2.30 25.96
CA ASP A 18 2.54 3.04 26.32
C ASP A 18 3.03 3.91 25.16
N GLN A 19 2.62 5.18 25.17
CA GLN A 19 3.01 6.14 24.13
C GLN A 19 4.49 6.53 24.18
N THR A 20 5.19 6.28 25.28
CA THR A 20 6.63 6.60 25.41
C THR A 20 7.48 5.68 24.54
N SER A 21 7.02 4.44 24.31
CA SER A 21 7.65 3.43 23.45
C SER A 21 7.25 3.51 21.98
N SER A 22 6.60 4.62 21.55
CA SER A 22 6.12 4.73 20.17
C SER A 22 7.25 4.72 19.12
N GLY A 23 8.43 5.28 19.46
CA GLY A 23 9.61 5.26 18.59
C GLY A 23 10.01 3.83 18.25
N ASP A 24 10.31 3.03 19.29
CA ASP A 24 10.75 1.64 19.16
C ASP A 24 9.68 0.76 18.51
N ALA A 25 8.39 1.02 18.82
CA ALA A 25 7.27 0.34 18.20
C ALA A 25 7.21 0.56 16.69
N PHE A 26 7.46 1.78 16.21
CA PHE A 26 7.50 2.07 14.79
C PHE A 26 8.77 1.53 14.11
N GLU A 27 9.91 1.46 14.79
CA GLU A 27 11.10 0.78 14.27
C GLU A 27 10.82 -0.71 14.05
N LEU A 28 10.26 -1.39 15.04
CA LEU A 28 9.86 -2.79 14.93
C LEU A 28 8.81 -2.98 13.83
N PHE A 29 7.81 -2.11 13.76
CA PHE A 29 6.77 -2.12 12.74
C PHE A 29 7.36 -2.06 11.34
N HIS A 30 8.23 -1.09 11.05
CA HIS A 30 8.89 -0.94 9.76
C HIS A 30 9.83 -2.12 9.44
N PHE A 31 10.51 -2.66 10.46
CA PHE A 31 11.35 -3.84 10.29
C PHE A 31 10.53 -5.07 9.86
N ILE A 32 9.42 -5.36 10.55
CA ILE A 32 8.54 -6.48 10.21
C ILE A 32 7.99 -6.30 8.79
N LEU A 33 7.51 -5.11 8.44
CA LEU A 33 7.02 -4.80 7.09
C LEU A 33 8.10 -5.10 6.04
N SER A 34 9.32 -4.62 6.25
CA SER A 34 10.45 -4.84 5.34
C SER A 34 10.76 -6.32 5.15
N MET A 35 10.80 -7.09 6.24
CA MET A 35 11.08 -8.53 6.17
C MET A 35 9.97 -9.29 5.43
N ARG A 36 8.73 -8.92 5.62
CA ARG A 36 7.60 -9.55 4.94
C ARG A 36 7.59 -9.23 3.45
N LEU A 37 7.82 -7.95 3.08
CA LEU A 37 7.88 -7.55 1.67
C LEU A 37 9.08 -8.16 0.94
N LYS A 38 10.23 -8.28 1.61
CA LYS A 38 11.40 -9.01 1.10
C LYS A 38 11.07 -10.46 0.71
N ASN A 39 10.17 -11.09 1.43
CA ASN A 39 9.71 -12.46 1.16
C ASN A 39 8.47 -12.52 0.23
N GLY A 40 8.09 -11.41 -0.42
CA GLY A 40 6.95 -11.36 -1.35
C GLY A 40 5.57 -11.55 -0.68
N LEU A 41 5.47 -11.35 0.63
CA LEU A 41 4.25 -11.62 1.39
C LEU A 41 3.30 -10.43 1.36
N LEU A 42 2.03 -10.67 1.01
CA LEU A 42 0.98 -9.67 1.15
C LEU A 42 0.88 -9.22 2.61
N THR A 43 0.98 -7.91 2.82
CA THR A 43 1.04 -7.33 4.15
C THR A 43 0.16 -6.09 4.24
N VAL A 44 -0.61 -5.99 5.32
CA VAL A 44 -1.39 -4.81 5.68
C VAL A 44 -0.65 -4.07 6.79
N ALA A 45 -0.33 -2.80 6.56
CA ALA A 45 0.30 -1.90 7.54
C ALA A 45 -0.81 -1.13 8.27
N ASP A 46 -1.14 -1.58 9.50
CA ASP A 46 -2.18 -1.00 10.33
C ASP A 46 -1.59 0.00 11.32
N ALA A 47 -1.86 1.27 11.09
CA ALA A 47 -1.53 2.39 11.97
C ALA A 47 -2.44 3.58 11.65
N THR A 48 -2.39 4.61 12.48
CA THR A 48 -3.19 5.83 12.27
C THR A 48 -2.90 6.49 10.91
N ASN A 49 -1.65 6.55 10.48
CA ASN A 49 -1.18 6.97 9.13
C ASN A 49 -1.80 8.27 8.55
N VAL A 50 -2.31 9.17 9.40
CA VAL A 50 -2.92 10.44 8.93
C VAL A 50 -1.88 11.48 8.51
N GLN A 51 -0.63 11.34 8.92
CA GLN A 51 0.46 12.25 8.59
C GLN A 51 1.20 11.79 7.34
N ALA A 52 1.52 12.73 6.44
CA ALA A 52 2.22 12.43 5.18
C ALA A 52 3.60 11.81 5.40
N ASP A 53 4.34 12.27 6.42
CA ASP A 53 5.68 11.76 6.72
C ASP A 53 5.65 10.28 7.16
N ALA A 54 4.63 9.88 7.93
CA ALA A 54 4.45 8.48 8.32
C ALA A 54 4.18 7.60 7.08
N ARG A 55 3.31 8.05 6.18
CA ARG A 55 3.01 7.33 4.93
C ARG A 55 4.20 7.30 3.99
N LYS A 56 5.01 8.38 3.93
CA LYS A 56 6.23 8.43 3.12
C LYS A 56 7.18 7.28 3.47
N LYS A 57 7.41 7.03 4.75
CA LYS A 57 8.26 5.90 5.19
C LYS A 57 7.72 4.56 4.68
N LEU A 58 6.41 4.33 4.74
CA LEU A 58 5.79 3.11 4.23
C LEU A 58 5.92 2.98 2.70
N LEU A 59 5.75 4.09 1.98
CA LEU A 59 5.93 4.14 0.53
C LEU A 59 7.39 3.89 0.13
N ASP A 60 8.35 4.42 0.89
CA ASP A 60 9.77 4.20 0.63
C ASP A 60 10.15 2.71 0.86
N ILE A 61 9.61 2.09 1.90
CA ILE A 61 9.75 0.64 2.12
C ILE A 61 9.14 -0.15 0.94
N ALA A 62 7.91 0.18 0.52
CA ALA A 62 7.28 -0.50 -0.62
C ALA A 62 8.10 -0.37 -1.91
N ARG A 63 8.65 0.81 -2.19
CA ARG A 63 9.51 1.07 -3.35
C ARG A 63 10.81 0.27 -3.31
N SER A 64 11.46 0.16 -2.14
CA SER A 64 12.72 -0.59 -2.01
C SER A 64 12.56 -2.09 -2.31
N PHE A 65 11.35 -2.62 -2.20
CA PHE A 65 11.04 -4.00 -2.55
C PHE A 65 10.20 -4.14 -3.83
N HIS A 66 10.04 -3.06 -4.61
CA HIS A 66 9.26 -3.04 -5.87
C HIS A 66 7.81 -3.51 -5.71
N VAL A 67 7.21 -3.23 -4.53
CA VAL A 67 5.83 -3.61 -4.20
C VAL A 67 4.90 -2.44 -4.45
N LEU A 68 3.71 -2.71 -5.00
CA LEU A 68 2.70 -1.68 -5.28
C LEU A 68 1.89 -1.37 -4.01
N PRO A 69 2.01 -0.17 -3.45
CA PRO A 69 1.24 0.22 -2.27
C PRO A 69 -0.20 0.57 -2.64
N VAL A 70 -1.13 0.10 -1.81
CA VAL A 70 -2.55 0.44 -1.86
C VAL A 70 -2.94 1.13 -0.56
N ALA A 71 -3.69 2.22 -0.65
CA ALA A 71 -4.24 2.87 0.54
C ALA A 71 -5.72 2.51 0.73
N ILE A 72 -6.06 2.09 1.93
CA ILE A 72 -7.44 1.91 2.40
C ILE A 72 -7.67 2.94 3.49
N VAL A 73 -8.65 3.81 3.29
CA VAL A 73 -8.94 4.94 4.16
C VAL A 73 -10.36 4.84 4.69
N PHE A 74 -10.50 4.96 6.00
CA PHE A 74 -11.79 5.03 6.67
C PHE A 74 -12.07 6.49 7.06
N ASP A 75 -12.78 7.23 6.20
CA ASP A 75 -13.23 8.61 6.43
C ASP A 75 -14.64 8.60 7.04
N MET A 76 -14.73 8.00 8.24
CA MET A 76 -15.99 7.76 8.93
C MET A 76 -16.54 9.05 9.57
N PRO A 77 -17.89 9.14 9.84
CA PRO A 77 -18.46 10.23 10.59
C PRO A 77 -17.84 10.41 11.97
N GLN A 78 -17.66 11.65 12.40
CA GLN A 78 -17.04 11.98 13.69
C GLN A 78 -17.79 11.35 14.88
N GLU A 79 -19.11 11.45 14.86
CA GLU A 79 -19.96 10.89 15.90
C GLU A 79 -19.75 9.38 16.07
N LEU A 80 -19.65 8.65 14.94
CA LEU A 80 -19.36 7.22 14.97
C LEU A 80 -17.99 6.94 15.60
N CYS A 81 -16.96 7.70 15.22
CA CYS A 81 -15.63 7.55 15.81
C CYS A 81 -15.61 7.85 17.30
N GLU A 82 -16.32 8.89 17.75
CA GLU A 82 -16.43 9.26 19.17
C GLU A 82 -17.19 8.18 19.95
N ASN A 83 -18.31 7.68 19.43
CA ASN A 83 -19.10 6.62 20.05
C ASN A 83 -18.31 5.31 20.18
N ARG A 84 -17.61 4.90 19.12
CA ARG A 84 -16.75 3.71 19.16
C ARG A 84 -15.60 3.88 20.16
N ASN A 85 -15.01 5.05 20.22
CA ASN A 85 -13.96 5.34 21.20
C ASN A 85 -14.48 5.32 22.65
N ALA A 86 -15.69 5.83 22.90
CA ALA A 86 -16.31 5.81 24.23
C ALA A 86 -16.69 4.37 24.67
N ALA A 87 -17.06 3.51 23.73
CA ALA A 87 -17.41 2.12 24.01
C ALA A 87 -16.18 1.20 24.25
N ARG A 88 -14.97 1.68 24.00
CA ARG A 88 -13.74 0.90 24.21
C ARG A 88 -13.46 0.72 25.70
N THR A 89 -13.10 -0.50 26.09
CA THR A 89 -12.75 -0.86 27.48
C THR A 89 -11.24 -0.90 27.71
N ASP A 90 -10.46 -1.07 26.63
CA ASP A 90 -8.99 -1.22 26.67
C ASP A 90 -8.28 0.13 26.78
N ARG A 91 -8.80 1.12 26.07
CA ARG A 91 -8.29 2.51 26.09
C ARG A 91 -9.31 3.48 25.52
N THR A 92 -9.32 4.69 26.00
CA THR A 92 -10.08 5.80 25.43
C THR A 92 -9.13 6.94 25.04
N ARG A 93 -9.42 7.59 23.93
CA ARG A 93 -8.73 8.82 23.52
C ARG A 93 -9.62 10.02 23.85
N SER A 94 -9.02 11.15 24.20
CA SER A 94 -9.81 12.36 24.37
C SER A 94 -10.47 12.79 23.05
N ALA A 95 -11.66 13.38 23.12
CA ALA A 95 -12.38 13.89 21.94
C ALA A 95 -11.54 14.88 21.11
N HIS A 96 -10.63 15.61 21.76
CA HIS A 96 -9.70 16.51 21.08
C HIS A 96 -8.74 15.75 20.14
N VAL A 97 -8.22 14.60 20.55
CA VAL A 97 -7.34 13.75 19.73
C VAL A 97 -8.09 13.24 18.52
N ILE A 98 -9.31 12.75 18.68
CA ILE A 98 -10.15 12.27 17.57
C ILE A 98 -10.40 13.40 16.58
N ARG A 99 -10.85 14.56 17.02
CA ARG A 99 -11.10 15.72 16.15
C ARG A 99 -9.85 16.15 15.38
N ARG A 100 -8.69 16.17 16.05
CA ARG A 100 -7.41 16.50 15.39
C ARG A 100 -7.06 15.47 14.31
N GLN A 101 -7.16 14.18 14.60
CA GLN A 101 -6.88 13.12 13.63
C GLN A 101 -7.82 13.18 12.42
N MET A 102 -9.10 13.46 12.63
CA MET A 102 -10.07 13.64 11.54
C MET A 102 -9.76 14.88 10.69
N HIS A 103 -9.36 15.98 11.31
CA HIS A 103 -8.93 17.17 10.58
C HIS A 103 -7.70 16.86 9.71
N ASP A 104 -6.70 16.19 10.30
CA ASP A 104 -5.48 15.77 9.58
C ASP A 104 -5.81 14.81 8.43
N LEU A 105 -6.73 13.88 8.62
CA LEU A 105 -7.21 12.98 7.58
C LEU A 105 -7.83 13.76 6.40
N LYS A 106 -8.78 14.67 6.68
CA LYS A 106 -9.43 15.48 5.64
C LYS A 106 -8.43 16.32 4.84
N ARG A 107 -7.41 16.85 5.50
CA ARG A 107 -6.33 17.57 4.84
C ARG A 107 -5.47 16.64 3.98
N SER A 108 -5.16 15.45 4.48
CA SER A 108 -4.39 14.42 3.78
C SER A 108 -5.06 13.92 2.52
N LEU A 109 -6.37 13.67 2.55
CA LEU A 109 -7.14 13.14 1.42
C LEU A 109 -6.98 13.97 0.13
N ARG A 110 -6.77 15.28 0.24
CA ARG A 110 -6.56 16.17 -0.91
C ARG A 110 -5.30 15.83 -1.70
N ASN A 111 -4.27 15.31 -1.04
CA ASN A 111 -2.95 15.05 -1.63
C ASN A 111 -2.63 13.56 -1.76
N LEU A 112 -3.40 12.69 -1.12
CA LEU A 112 -3.11 11.26 -1.00
C LEU A 112 -2.91 10.57 -2.37
N LYS A 113 -3.68 10.97 -3.39
CA LYS A 113 -3.54 10.47 -4.77
C LYS A 113 -2.18 10.80 -5.40
N LYS A 114 -1.49 11.85 -4.91
CA LYS A 114 -0.20 12.32 -5.45
C LYS A 114 1.00 11.73 -4.69
N GLU A 115 0.78 11.04 -3.58
CA GLU A 115 1.85 10.51 -2.74
C GLU A 115 2.53 9.26 -3.32
N GLY A 116 1.89 8.57 -4.26
CA GLY A 116 2.46 7.41 -4.96
C GLY A 116 1.78 6.08 -4.67
N PHE A 117 0.59 6.09 -4.06
CA PHE A 117 -0.24 4.89 -3.97
C PHE A 117 -0.76 4.46 -5.34
N LYS A 118 -0.72 3.17 -5.63
CA LYS A 118 -1.21 2.63 -6.91
C LYS A 118 -2.74 2.65 -6.98
N LYS A 119 -3.41 2.31 -5.88
CA LYS A 119 -4.88 2.39 -5.74
C LYS A 119 -5.21 3.05 -4.40
N LEU A 120 -6.36 3.71 -4.37
CA LEU A 120 -6.89 4.38 -3.18
C LEU A 120 -8.37 4.01 -3.03
N TYR A 121 -8.70 3.38 -1.92
CA TYR A 121 -10.07 3.10 -1.51
C TYR A 121 -10.42 3.98 -0.31
N VAL A 122 -11.56 4.66 -0.38
CA VAL A 122 -12.04 5.53 0.71
C VAL A 122 -13.44 5.10 1.07
N PHE A 123 -13.62 4.67 2.31
CA PHE A 123 -14.90 4.27 2.88
C PHE A 123 -15.41 5.36 3.80
N LYS A 124 -16.68 5.77 3.64
CA LYS A 124 -17.30 6.88 4.36
C LYS A 124 -18.43 6.47 5.29
N SER A 125 -18.86 5.21 5.20
CA SER A 125 -19.90 4.64 6.05
C SER A 125 -19.62 3.18 6.40
N GLU A 126 -20.30 2.67 7.42
CA GLU A 126 -20.25 1.25 7.78
C GLU A 126 -20.84 0.39 6.67
N ASP A 127 -21.91 0.83 6.04
CA ASP A 127 -22.55 0.12 4.92
C ASP A 127 -21.58 -0.07 3.74
N GLU A 128 -20.75 0.93 3.43
CA GLU A 128 -19.73 0.80 2.39
C GLU A 128 -18.68 -0.26 2.75
N VAL A 129 -18.32 -0.39 4.02
CA VAL A 129 -17.38 -1.42 4.49
C VAL A 129 -18.04 -2.80 4.46
N ASP A 130 -19.27 -2.92 4.93
CA ASP A 130 -20.01 -4.17 4.98
C ASP A 130 -20.38 -4.70 3.59
N ALA A 131 -20.49 -3.81 2.60
CA ALA A 131 -20.68 -4.18 1.20
C ALA A 131 -19.45 -4.85 0.56
N VAL A 132 -18.27 -4.79 1.20
CA VAL A 132 -17.08 -5.48 0.71
C VAL A 132 -17.16 -6.97 1.03
N THR A 133 -17.50 -7.76 0.02
CA THR A 133 -17.69 -9.21 0.17
C THR A 133 -16.43 -10.02 -0.05
N SER A 134 -15.46 -9.48 -0.79
CA SER A 134 -14.20 -10.18 -1.10
C SER A 134 -13.04 -9.24 -1.41
N ILE A 135 -11.83 -9.73 -1.18
CA ILE A 135 -10.59 -9.11 -1.63
C ILE A 135 -9.96 -10.05 -2.65
N VAL A 136 -9.88 -9.60 -3.89
CA VAL A 136 -9.32 -10.38 -4.99
C VAL A 136 -7.89 -9.91 -5.28
N ARG A 137 -6.98 -10.88 -5.45
CA ARG A 137 -5.64 -10.62 -5.97
C ARG A 137 -5.69 -10.63 -7.48
N GLU A 138 -5.28 -9.54 -8.09
CA GLU A 138 -5.11 -9.45 -9.53
C GLU A 138 -3.62 -9.52 -9.87
N LYS A 139 -3.27 -10.28 -10.90
CA LYS A 139 -1.93 -10.23 -11.48
C LYS A 139 -1.69 -8.86 -12.10
N LEU A 140 -0.47 -8.37 -11.99
CA LEU A 140 -0.07 -7.18 -12.75
C LEU A 140 -0.07 -7.51 -14.25
N TYR A 141 -0.35 -6.52 -15.08
CA TYR A 141 -0.36 -6.70 -16.55
C TYR A 141 0.99 -7.20 -17.10
N ASN A 142 2.08 -6.90 -16.39
CA ASN A 142 3.45 -7.33 -16.73
C ASN A 142 3.91 -8.57 -15.94
N ASP A 143 3.05 -9.17 -15.11
CA ASP A 143 3.32 -10.46 -14.48
C ASP A 143 3.08 -11.56 -15.51
N LYS A 144 4.18 -12.08 -16.07
CA LYS A 144 4.23 -13.13 -17.08
C LYS A 144 4.94 -14.39 -16.56
N THR A 145 4.90 -14.59 -15.24
CA THR A 145 5.57 -15.71 -14.56
C THR A 145 5.09 -17.10 -15.04
N GLU A 146 3.91 -17.17 -15.67
CA GLU A 146 3.39 -18.39 -16.31
C GLU A 146 3.98 -18.70 -17.69
N LEU A 147 4.66 -17.73 -18.30
CA LEU A 147 5.28 -17.94 -19.60
C LEU A 147 6.61 -18.65 -19.43
N HIS A 148 6.84 -19.66 -20.24
CA HIS A 148 8.08 -20.44 -20.29
C HIS A 148 8.73 -20.27 -21.65
N GLY A 149 10.03 -19.91 -21.67
CA GLY A 149 10.80 -19.69 -22.89
C GLY A 149 10.91 -20.90 -23.82
N PRO A 150 11.58 -20.73 -24.93
CA PRO A 150 12.57 -19.67 -25.17
C PRO A 150 11.92 -18.28 -25.38
N PHE A 151 12.63 -17.21 -24.97
CA PHE A 151 12.22 -15.81 -25.13
C PHE A 151 13.25 -15.05 -25.94
N ASP A 152 12.80 -14.27 -26.91
CA ASP A 152 13.60 -13.22 -27.52
C ASP A 152 13.25 -11.89 -26.84
N ILE A 153 14.24 -11.21 -26.28
CA ILE A 153 14.09 -9.97 -25.53
C ILE A 153 14.70 -8.83 -26.34
N ILE A 154 13.85 -7.90 -26.79
CA ILE A 154 14.27 -6.73 -27.55
C ILE A 154 14.21 -5.53 -26.60
N GLY A 155 15.35 -4.86 -26.44
CA GLY A 155 15.42 -3.63 -25.68
C GLY A 155 14.92 -2.41 -26.46
N ASP A 156 15.34 -1.23 -26.02
CA ASP A 156 15.00 0.03 -26.66
C ASP A 156 15.67 0.18 -28.02
N VAL A 157 14.91 0.50 -29.07
CA VAL A 157 15.36 0.44 -30.46
C VAL A 157 15.94 1.77 -30.97
N HIS A 158 15.65 2.89 -30.34
CA HIS A 158 16.21 4.23 -30.58
C HIS A 158 16.69 4.52 -32.03
N GLY A 159 15.76 4.55 -33.00
CA GLY A 159 16.08 4.91 -34.40
C GLY A 159 16.70 3.81 -35.24
N CYS A 160 16.99 2.61 -34.69
CA CYS A 160 17.55 1.47 -35.40
C CYS A 160 16.45 0.53 -35.95
N TYR A 161 15.45 1.08 -36.63
CA TYR A 161 14.31 0.31 -37.15
C TYR A 161 14.73 -0.69 -38.20
N GLU A 162 15.58 -0.28 -39.15
CA GLU A 162 16.02 -1.13 -40.25
C GLU A 162 16.85 -2.33 -39.77
N GLU A 163 17.74 -2.08 -38.80
CA GLU A 163 18.54 -3.12 -38.15
C GLU A 163 17.66 -4.11 -37.36
N LEU A 164 16.62 -3.61 -36.67
CA LEU A 164 15.67 -4.49 -36.02
C LEU A 164 14.92 -5.38 -37.00
N VAL A 165 14.41 -4.81 -38.08
CA VAL A 165 13.73 -5.57 -39.13
C VAL A 165 14.65 -6.65 -39.72
N ALA A 166 15.88 -6.31 -40.05
CA ALA A 166 16.88 -7.25 -40.57
C ALA A 166 17.19 -8.37 -39.56
N LEU A 167 17.30 -8.02 -38.25
CA LEU A 167 17.50 -9.02 -37.21
C LEU A 167 16.31 -9.95 -37.05
N LEU A 168 15.08 -9.43 -37.01
CA LEU A 168 13.86 -10.22 -36.91
C LEU A 168 13.72 -11.21 -38.10
N GLN A 169 14.03 -10.74 -39.32
CA GLN A 169 14.03 -11.62 -40.51
C GLN A 169 15.07 -12.76 -40.42
N LYS A 170 16.28 -12.46 -39.87
CA LYS A 170 17.31 -13.49 -39.63
C LYS A 170 16.86 -14.52 -38.59
N LEU A 171 16.08 -14.08 -37.59
CA LEU A 171 15.48 -14.94 -36.58
C LEU A 171 14.20 -15.64 -37.04
N HIS A 172 13.83 -15.50 -38.33
CA HIS A 172 12.66 -16.10 -38.95
C HIS A 172 11.31 -15.60 -38.42
N TYR A 173 11.25 -14.36 -37.90
CA TYR A 173 9.99 -13.73 -37.57
C TYR A 173 9.27 -13.22 -38.84
N ALA A 174 7.99 -13.47 -38.94
CA ALA A 174 7.13 -12.82 -39.93
C ALA A 174 6.69 -11.44 -39.38
N ILE A 175 6.91 -10.39 -40.15
CA ILE A 175 6.48 -9.05 -39.82
C ILE A 175 5.20 -8.76 -40.60
N GLU A 176 4.06 -8.76 -39.92
CA GLU A 176 2.77 -8.42 -40.52
C GLU A 176 2.48 -6.95 -40.28
N PRO A 177 2.09 -6.16 -41.30
CA PRO A 177 1.61 -4.80 -41.07
C PRO A 177 0.30 -4.86 -40.28
N THR A 178 0.26 -4.14 -39.16
CA THR A 178 -0.99 -3.89 -38.46
C THR A 178 -1.89 -3.04 -39.36
N ALA A 179 -3.09 -3.50 -39.62
CA ALA A 179 -4.12 -2.64 -40.23
C ALA A 179 -4.45 -1.55 -39.23
N ASP A 180 -4.19 -0.27 -39.58
CA ASP A 180 -4.64 0.92 -38.86
C ASP A 180 -6.17 1.05 -38.86
#